data_e4436f7de03fd8f87183384afdc0c302
#
_entry.id   e4436f7de03fd8f87183384afdc0c302
#
_cell.length_a   1.000
_cell.length_b   1.000
_cell.length_c   1.000
_cell.angle_alpha   90.00
_cell.angle_beta   90.00
_cell.angle_gamma   90.00
#
_symmetry.space_group_name_H-M   'P 1'
#
loop_
_entity.id
_entity.type
_entity.pdbx_description
1 polymer ?
#
loop_
_entity_poly.entity_id
_entity_poly.type
_entity_poly.pdbx_seq_one_letter_code
_entity_poly.pdbx_strand_id
1 'polypeptide(L)'
;MANVKQESFGKLSDGREAKIFTLRNNKGNELKVTDYGARIVSIRFRDKSFTNKFLLKSYEDVSGYEKDAAAGIVFVDEGEEFSKIIWDAQTIIEGVKFTAEIDGKHAEIIYSISNDNEVSITYEATGAEDISTQLVFSADALPDSDISPYAEGAAKGKIAGKNIYNIIDKPAEVLMEVGMFGYDPGCPIDYLEAGLKNAADIFSAPSSIDVKVYATQNNLHVNEVEGGFAIKTSGTKSADGKIKSQTVYVFKNRK
;
A
#
# COMPACT_ATOMS: atom_id res chain seq x y z
N MET A 1 9.56 16.05 9.62
CA MET A 1 9.74 14.68 10.13
C MET A 1 8.41 14.22 10.71
N ALA A 2 7.98 13.01 10.42
CA ALA A 2 6.80 12.44 11.06
C ALA A 2 7.11 12.12 12.53
N ASN A 3 6.15 12.36 13.41
CA ASN A 3 6.26 11.90 14.80
C ASN A 3 5.81 10.44 14.84
N VAL A 4 6.66 9.54 15.36
CA VAL A 4 6.36 8.12 15.49
C VAL A 4 6.04 7.79 16.94
N LYS A 5 4.87 7.19 17.18
CA LYS A 5 4.43 6.65 18.47
C LYS A 5 4.28 5.15 18.37
N GLN A 6 4.84 4.40 19.32
CA GLN A 6 4.70 2.94 19.43
C GLN A 6 3.78 2.59 20.59
N GLU A 7 2.87 1.62 20.38
CA GLU A 7 1.93 1.12 21.37
C GLU A 7 1.75 -0.40 21.22
N SER A 8 1.13 -1.06 22.20
CA SER A 8 0.68 -2.45 22.06
C SER A 8 -0.46 -2.52 21.04
N PHE A 9 -0.44 -3.54 20.20
CA PHE A 9 -1.51 -3.83 19.22
C PHE A 9 -2.32 -5.06 19.61
N GLY A 10 -2.07 -5.60 20.79
CA GLY A 10 -2.71 -6.79 21.31
C GLY A 10 -1.84 -8.04 21.21
N LYS A 11 -2.43 -9.18 21.55
CA LYS A 11 -1.75 -10.47 21.56
C LYS A 11 -2.30 -11.37 20.47
N LEU A 12 -1.40 -12.07 19.82
CA LEU A 12 -1.73 -13.16 18.91
C LEU A 12 -2.31 -14.35 19.65
N SER A 13 -2.97 -15.24 18.94
CA SER A 13 -3.54 -16.49 19.48
C SER A 13 -2.50 -17.41 20.14
N ASP A 14 -1.23 -17.32 19.73
CA ASP A 14 -0.09 -18.04 20.31
C ASP A 14 0.58 -17.32 21.50
N GLY A 15 0.04 -16.15 21.91
CA GLY A 15 0.49 -15.36 23.05
C GLY A 15 1.58 -14.33 22.76
N ARG A 16 2.16 -14.30 21.56
CA ARG A 16 3.10 -13.24 21.15
C ARG A 16 2.39 -11.88 21.13
N GLU A 17 3.09 -10.84 21.54
CA GLU A 17 2.56 -9.46 21.54
C GLU A 17 2.96 -8.73 20.25
N ALA A 18 1.97 -8.15 19.58
CA ALA A 18 2.20 -7.29 18.43
C ALA A 18 2.22 -5.82 18.85
N LYS A 19 2.98 -5.02 18.11
CA LYS A 19 3.10 -3.57 18.29
C LYS A 19 2.52 -2.83 17.09
N ILE A 20 1.98 -1.64 17.35
CA ILE A 20 1.51 -0.71 16.33
C ILE A 20 2.33 0.58 16.41
N PHE A 21 2.69 1.09 15.24
CA PHE A 21 3.44 2.32 15.08
C PHE A 21 2.56 3.34 14.36
N THR A 22 2.35 4.49 14.97
CA THR A 22 1.59 5.60 14.39
C THR A 22 2.56 6.67 13.95
N LEU A 23 2.63 6.90 12.64
CA LEU A 23 3.39 7.98 12.02
C LEU A 23 2.42 9.11 11.70
N ARG A 24 2.72 10.34 12.16
CA ARG A 24 1.85 11.50 11.98
C ARG A 24 2.59 12.64 11.33
N ASN A 25 2.03 13.19 10.26
CA ASN A 25 2.57 14.37 9.62
C ASN A 25 2.04 15.68 10.28
N ASN A 26 2.59 16.83 9.87
CA ASN A 26 2.22 18.14 10.42
C ASN A 26 0.80 18.61 10.03
N LYS A 27 0.17 17.98 9.05
CA LYS A 27 -1.24 18.22 8.65
C LYS A 27 -2.23 17.38 9.47
N GLY A 28 -1.72 16.52 10.37
CA GLY A 28 -2.51 15.65 11.23
C GLY A 28 -3.02 14.39 10.54
N ASN A 29 -2.53 14.07 9.34
CA ASN A 29 -2.77 12.79 8.68
C ASN A 29 -1.87 11.72 9.30
N GLU A 30 -2.33 10.46 9.31
CA GLU A 30 -1.65 9.37 10.01
C GLU A 30 -1.53 8.13 9.12
N LEU A 31 -0.39 7.49 9.25
CA LEU A 31 -0.13 6.13 8.80
C LEU A 31 0.08 5.25 10.03
N LYS A 32 -0.65 4.14 10.13
CA LYS A 32 -0.42 3.12 11.15
C LYS A 32 0.10 1.85 10.50
N VAL A 33 1.15 1.31 11.08
CA VAL A 33 1.79 0.05 10.66
C VAL A 33 2.03 -0.85 11.86
N THR A 34 2.04 -2.17 11.68
CA THR A 34 2.29 -3.14 12.76
C THR A 34 3.49 -4.02 12.43
N ASP A 35 4.17 -4.49 13.46
CA ASP A 35 5.23 -5.49 13.35
C ASP A 35 4.70 -6.90 13.02
N TYR A 36 3.40 -7.16 13.17
CA TYR A 36 2.80 -8.42 12.73
C TYR A 36 2.64 -8.42 11.21
N GLY A 37 3.55 -9.14 10.54
CA GLY A 37 3.61 -9.23 9.08
C GLY A 37 4.02 -7.94 8.38
N ALA A 38 4.63 -6.99 9.09
CA ALA A 38 5.00 -5.67 8.59
C ALA A 38 3.85 -4.96 7.84
N ARG A 39 2.61 -5.06 8.34
CA ARG A 39 1.40 -4.61 7.62
C ARG A 39 1.12 -3.13 7.79
N ILE A 40 0.56 -2.51 6.76
CA ILE A 40 -0.17 -1.25 6.91
C ILE A 40 -1.53 -1.55 7.52
N VAL A 41 -1.79 -0.95 8.69
CA VAL A 41 -3.04 -1.09 9.42
C VAL A 41 -4.06 -0.06 8.96
N SER A 42 -3.66 1.20 8.82
CA SER A 42 -4.59 2.28 8.53
C SER A 42 -3.88 3.49 7.93
N ILE A 43 -4.56 4.15 7.00
CA ILE A 43 -4.22 5.49 6.53
C ILE A 43 -5.39 6.39 6.87
N ARG A 44 -5.15 7.36 7.77
CA ARG A 44 -6.13 8.38 8.10
C ARG A 44 -5.81 9.67 7.37
N PHE A 45 -6.72 10.07 6.50
CA PHE A 45 -6.62 11.29 5.71
C PHE A 45 -7.77 12.24 6.05
N ARG A 46 -7.49 13.53 6.12
CA ARG A 46 -8.50 14.56 6.38
C ARG A 46 -9.03 15.09 5.07
N ASP A 47 -10.34 14.91 4.84
CA ASP A 47 -11.02 15.41 3.65
C ASP A 47 -11.16 16.96 3.65
N LYS A 48 -11.71 17.52 2.56
CA LYS A 48 -11.91 18.98 2.42
C LYS A 48 -12.87 19.58 3.46
N SER A 49 -13.71 18.76 4.09
CA SER A 49 -14.62 19.16 5.17
C SER A 49 -13.98 19.01 6.55
N PHE A 50 -12.66 18.76 6.60
CA PHE A 50 -11.91 18.46 7.82
C PHE A 50 -12.37 17.21 8.57
N THR A 51 -13.11 16.32 7.90
CA THR A 51 -13.51 15.03 8.43
C THR A 51 -12.39 14.01 8.22
N ASN A 52 -12.09 13.22 9.26
CA ASN A 52 -11.12 12.14 9.14
C ASN A 52 -11.74 10.96 8.38
N LYS A 53 -11.09 10.53 7.32
CA LYS A 53 -11.41 9.33 6.56
C LYS A 53 -10.36 8.27 6.81
N PHE A 54 -10.79 7.06 7.13
CA PHE A 54 -9.92 5.89 7.25
C PHE A 54 -9.96 5.15 5.91
N LEU A 55 -8.90 5.31 5.13
CA LEU A 55 -8.91 4.95 3.71
C LEU A 55 -8.80 3.44 3.47
N LEU A 56 -8.32 2.68 4.46
CA LEU A 56 -8.12 1.24 4.34
C LEU A 56 -9.10 0.46 5.22
N LYS A 57 -9.43 -0.76 4.80
CA LYS A 57 -10.03 -1.77 5.67
C LYS A 57 -9.06 -2.08 6.79
N SER A 58 -9.51 -1.95 8.04
CA SER A 58 -8.65 -2.08 9.22
C SER A 58 -9.39 -2.74 10.38
N TYR A 59 -8.62 -3.30 11.32
CA TYR A 59 -9.10 -3.90 12.56
C TYR A 59 -8.53 -3.17 13.76
N GLU A 60 -9.25 -3.23 14.90
CA GLU A 60 -8.88 -2.52 16.12
C GLU A 60 -7.63 -3.11 16.81
N ASP A 61 -7.40 -4.41 16.63
CA ASP A 61 -6.29 -5.15 17.20
C ASP A 61 -5.75 -6.22 16.25
N VAL A 62 -4.67 -6.89 16.65
CA VAL A 62 -3.98 -7.89 15.84
C VAL A 62 -4.84 -9.13 15.57
N SER A 63 -5.81 -9.47 16.43
CA SER A 63 -6.64 -10.66 16.26
C SER A 63 -7.54 -10.60 15.00
N GLY A 64 -7.90 -9.39 14.57
CA GLY A 64 -8.59 -9.17 13.30
C GLY A 64 -7.74 -9.59 12.10
N TYR A 65 -6.44 -9.31 12.16
CA TYR A 65 -5.49 -9.66 11.08
C TYR A 65 -5.09 -11.13 11.06
N GLU A 66 -5.23 -11.85 12.19
CA GLU A 66 -5.10 -13.32 12.19
C GLU A 66 -6.26 -14.00 11.48
N LYS A 67 -7.45 -13.39 11.52
CA LYS A 67 -8.68 -13.93 10.88
C LYS A 67 -8.82 -13.50 9.42
N ASP A 68 -8.45 -12.28 9.09
CA ASP A 68 -8.45 -11.73 7.74
C ASP A 68 -7.01 -11.39 7.32
N ALA A 69 -6.38 -12.35 6.69
CA ALA A 69 -5.01 -12.19 6.22
C ALA A 69 -4.87 -11.16 5.10
N ALA A 70 -5.93 -10.82 4.37
CA ALA A 70 -5.84 -10.00 3.14
C ALA A 70 -5.58 -8.51 3.39
N ALA A 71 -5.95 -7.98 4.57
CA ALA A 71 -5.83 -6.56 4.87
C ALA A 71 -4.36 -6.14 5.12
N GLY A 72 -3.80 -5.30 4.23
CA GLY A 72 -2.45 -4.76 4.35
C GLY A 72 -1.33 -5.80 4.26
N ILE A 73 -1.59 -6.96 3.66
CA ILE A 73 -0.69 -8.11 3.66
C ILE A 73 0.60 -7.85 2.87
N VAL A 74 1.69 -8.41 3.38
CA VAL A 74 2.99 -8.51 2.71
C VAL A 74 3.18 -9.94 2.23
N PHE A 75 3.53 -10.10 0.97
CA PHE A 75 3.93 -11.37 0.36
C PHE A 75 5.41 -11.34 0.02
N VAL A 76 6.08 -12.47 0.17
CA VAL A 76 7.41 -12.73 -0.35
C VAL A 76 7.33 -14.02 -1.15
N ASP A 77 7.69 -13.99 -2.44
CA ASP A 77 7.53 -15.09 -3.40
C ASP A 77 6.09 -15.64 -3.46
N GLU A 78 5.10 -14.72 -3.46
CA GLU A 78 3.66 -15.06 -3.38
C GLU A 78 3.27 -15.83 -2.10
N GLY A 79 4.21 -16.06 -1.17
CA GLY A 79 3.99 -16.75 0.09
C GLY A 79 3.48 -15.82 1.19
N GLU A 80 2.74 -16.39 2.15
CA GLU A 80 2.17 -15.66 3.29
C GLU A 80 2.97 -15.84 4.59
N GLU A 81 4.08 -16.56 4.60
CA GLU A 81 4.83 -16.89 5.81
C GLU A 81 5.33 -15.64 6.51
N PHE A 82 5.86 -14.68 5.75
CA PHE A 82 6.30 -13.39 6.25
C PHE A 82 5.16 -12.55 6.84
N SER A 83 3.94 -12.76 6.40
CA SER A 83 2.76 -12.03 6.91
C SER A 83 2.25 -12.56 8.27
N LYS A 84 2.73 -13.72 8.74
CA LYS A 84 2.27 -14.42 9.94
C LYS A 84 3.29 -14.39 11.10
N ILE A 85 4.38 -13.66 10.93
CA ILE A 85 5.42 -13.49 11.96
C ILE A 85 5.46 -12.08 12.51
N ILE A 86 6.09 -11.92 13.66
CA ILE A 86 6.49 -10.61 14.18
C ILE A 86 7.84 -10.25 13.56
N TRP A 87 7.92 -9.12 12.90
CA TRP A 87 9.14 -8.57 12.32
C TRP A 87 9.90 -7.75 13.35
N ASP A 88 11.21 -7.69 13.22
CA ASP A 88 12.02 -6.72 13.93
C ASP A 88 11.69 -5.31 13.44
N ALA A 89 11.33 -4.42 14.37
CA ALA A 89 10.88 -3.08 14.06
C ALA A 89 11.84 -2.02 14.64
N GLN A 90 12.25 -1.08 13.81
CA GLN A 90 13.09 0.05 14.20
C GLN A 90 12.48 1.36 13.75
N THR A 91 12.30 2.29 14.68
CA THR A 91 11.99 3.69 14.33
C THR A 91 13.24 4.36 13.79
N ILE A 92 13.15 4.94 12.60
CA ILE A 92 14.20 5.68 11.91
C ILE A 92 13.77 7.13 11.66
N ILE A 93 14.68 7.99 11.20
CA ILE A 93 14.37 9.42 10.96
C ILE A 93 13.23 9.60 9.97
N GLU A 94 13.16 8.74 8.95
CA GLU A 94 12.20 8.82 7.84
C GLU A 94 10.89 8.08 8.12
N GLY A 95 10.86 7.19 9.14
CA GLY A 95 9.66 6.38 9.40
C GLY A 95 9.89 5.18 10.31
N VAL A 96 9.35 4.04 9.91
CA VAL A 96 9.53 2.74 10.60
C VAL A 96 10.06 1.73 9.60
N LYS A 97 11.15 1.07 9.99
CA LYS A 97 11.77 -0.03 9.26
C LYS A 97 11.42 -1.36 9.92
N PHE A 98 11.01 -2.31 9.12
CA PHE A 98 10.77 -3.70 9.50
C PHE A 98 11.75 -4.60 8.77
N THR A 99 12.31 -5.58 9.48
CA THR A 99 13.20 -6.60 8.91
C THR A 99 12.80 -7.98 9.36
N ALA A 100 12.90 -8.96 8.48
CA ALA A 100 12.66 -10.35 8.77
C ALA A 100 13.50 -11.27 7.89
N GLU A 101 13.73 -12.50 8.38
CA GLU A 101 14.42 -13.55 7.65
C GLU A 101 13.67 -14.87 7.85
N ILE A 102 13.38 -15.58 6.75
CA ILE A 102 12.79 -16.92 6.74
C ILE A 102 13.49 -17.72 5.63
N ASP A 103 14.00 -18.89 5.96
CA ASP A 103 14.57 -19.86 5.00
C ASP A 103 15.63 -19.26 4.04
N GLY A 104 16.48 -18.37 4.58
CA GLY A 104 17.53 -17.70 3.80
C GLY A 104 17.04 -16.54 2.91
N LYS A 105 15.76 -16.21 2.98
CA LYS A 105 15.20 -15.01 2.37
C LYS A 105 15.20 -13.89 3.40
N HIS A 106 15.84 -12.79 3.10
CA HIS A 106 15.83 -11.58 3.92
C HIS A 106 14.95 -10.52 3.27
N ALA A 107 14.06 -9.92 4.05
CA ALA A 107 13.18 -8.84 3.61
C ALA A 107 13.26 -7.64 4.56
N GLU A 108 13.32 -6.45 3.97
CA GLU A 108 13.25 -5.16 4.66
C GLU A 108 12.15 -4.30 4.03
N ILE A 109 11.32 -3.68 4.87
CA ILE A 109 10.28 -2.75 4.43
C ILE A 109 10.38 -1.47 5.26
N ILE A 110 10.38 -0.32 4.60
CA ILE A 110 10.35 0.98 5.24
C ILE A 110 9.04 1.68 4.89
N TYR A 111 8.34 2.13 5.92
CA TYR A 111 7.13 2.93 5.81
C TYR A 111 7.39 4.36 6.27
N SER A 112 6.94 5.33 5.49
CA SER A 112 7.00 6.73 5.85
C SER A 112 5.76 7.50 5.43
N ILE A 113 5.53 8.67 6.06
CA ILE A 113 4.52 9.64 5.65
C ILE A 113 5.13 11.03 5.60
N SER A 114 5.03 11.70 4.45
CA SER A 114 5.53 13.06 4.26
C SER A 114 4.52 14.14 4.69
N ASN A 115 5.00 15.38 4.78
CA ASN A 115 4.12 16.53 5.01
C ASN A 115 3.26 16.88 3.79
N ASP A 116 3.56 16.32 2.63
CA ASP A 116 2.77 16.47 1.41
C ASP A 116 1.72 15.38 1.23
N ASN A 117 1.49 14.58 2.30
CA ASN A 117 0.53 13.47 2.37
C ASN A 117 0.91 12.31 1.44
N GLU A 118 2.18 12.03 1.36
CA GLU A 118 2.73 10.90 0.62
C GLU A 118 3.00 9.78 1.61
N VAL A 119 2.41 8.63 1.40
CA VAL A 119 2.75 7.38 2.09
C VAL A 119 3.69 6.61 1.18
N SER A 120 4.93 6.43 1.62
CA SER A 120 5.94 5.66 0.89
C SER A 120 6.15 4.30 1.51
N ILE A 121 6.28 3.30 0.65
CA ILE A 121 6.64 1.93 0.98
C ILE A 121 7.90 1.60 0.18
N THR A 122 9.01 1.39 0.86
CA THR A 122 10.26 0.96 0.22
C THR A 122 10.54 -0.48 0.57
N TYR A 123 10.88 -1.28 -0.41
CA TYR A 123 11.19 -2.70 -0.27
C TYR A 123 12.64 -2.97 -0.62
N GLU A 124 13.31 -3.74 0.23
CA GLU A 124 14.56 -4.40 -0.10
C GLU A 124 14.46 -5.88 0.26
N ALA A 125 14.87 -6.78 -0.64
CA ALA A 125 14.95 -8.20 -0.33
C ALA A 125 16.10 -8.88 -1.05
N THR A 126 16.57 -9.98 -0.45
CA THR A 126 17.55 -10.88 -1.03
C THR A 126 17.14 -12.33 -0.79
N GLY A 127 17.51 -13.25 -1.67
CA GLY A 127 17.09 -14.64 -1.59
C GLY A 127 15.62 -14.89 -2.03
N ALA A 128 14.93 -13.85 -2.45
CA ALA A 128 13.56 -13.90 -2.96
C ALA A 128 13.49 -13.48 -4.44
N GLU A 129 12.44 -13.85 -5.16
CA GLU A 129 12.18 -13.44 -6.54
C GLU A 129 11.30 -12.19 -6.59
N ASP A 130 10.35 -12.04 -5.64
CA ASP A 130 9.50 -10.86 -5.49
C ASP A 130 9.18 -10.52 -4.04
N ILE A 131 8.77 -9.28 -3.81
CA ILE A 131 8.13 -8.82 -2.58
C ILE A 131 6.98 -7.87 -2.94
N SER A 132 5.84 -8.00 -2.29
CA SER A 132 4.69 -7.17 -2.59
C SER A 132 3.88 -6.82 -1.36
N THR A 133 3.13 -5.71 -1.44
CA THR A 133 2.10 -5.37 -0.46
C THR A 133 0.76 -5.20 -1.16
N GLN A 134 -0.29 -5.63 -0.47
CA GLN A 134 -1.67 -5.43 -0.90
C GLN A 134 -2.39 -4.52 0.10
N LEU A 135 -2.87 -3.37 -0.38
CA LEU A 135 -3.72 -2.47 0.40
C LEU A 135 -5.18 -2.65 -0.02
N VAL A 136 -6.06 -2.83 0.96
CA VAL A 136 -7.51 -2.90 0.74
C VAL A 136 -8.11 -1.54 1.06
N PHE A 137 -8.49 -0.79 0.04
CA PHE A 137 -9.16 0.50 0.18
C PHE A 137 -10.64 0.30 0.50
N SER A 138 -11.14 1.05 1.48
CA SER A 138 -12.53 0.99 1.95
C SER A 138 -13.48 1.74 1.03
N ALA A 139 -14.55 1.07 0.59
CA ALA A 139 -15.63 1.71 -0.16
C ALA A 139 -16.40 2.76 0.66
N ASP A 140 -16.40 2.67 1.99
CA ASP A 140 -17.02 3.68 2.86
C ASP A 140 -16.25 5.01 2.85
N ALA A 141 -14.92 4.93 2.74
CA ALA A 141 -14.06 6.10 2.68
C ALA A 141 -13.92 6.67 1.27
N LEU A 142 -13.88 5.79 0.28
CA LEU A 142 -13.71 6.10 -1.14
C LEU A 142 -14.89 5.52 -1.96
N PRO A 143 -16.16 5.97 -1.69
CA PRO A 143 -17.30 5.48 -2.43
C PRO A 143 -17.23 5.90 -3.89
N ASP A 144 -17.81 5.07 -4.78
CA ASP A 144 -17.92 5.33 -6.20
C ASP A 144 -16.57 5.75 -6.85
N SER A 145 -15.47 5.07 -6.44
CA SER A 145 -14.13 5.38 -6.93
C SER A 145 -13.98 5.01 -8.41
N ASP A 146 -13.46 5.97 -9.18
CA ASP A 146 -12.91 5.72 -10.50
C ASP A 146 -11.42 5.37 -10.35
N ILE A 147 -10.98 4.24 -10.88
CA ILE A 147 -9.57 3.84 -10.91
C ILE A 147 -9.09 3.89 -12.35
N SER A 148 -8.10 4.71 -12.60
CA SER A 148 -7.50 4.89 -13.93
C SER A 148 -6.04 4.45 -13.88
N PRO A 149 -5.72 3.23 -14.35
CA PRO A 149 -4.34 2.78 -14.44
C PRO A 149 -3.63 3.48 -15.62
N TYR A 150 -2.34 3.78 -15.42
CA TYR A 150 -1.48 4.34 -16.45
C TYR A 150 -0.60 3.23 -17.01
N ALA A 151 -0.92 2.76 -18.22
CA ALA A 151 -0.13 1.77 -18.92
C ALA A 151 0.05 2.15 -20.38
N GLU A 152 1.26 2.02 -20.89
CA GLU A 152 1.51 2.07 -22.33
C GLU A 152 0.93 0.82 -22.99
N GLY A 153 -0.04 0.99 -23.91
CA GLY A 153 -0.65 -0.12 -24.64
C GLY A 153 -1.78 -0.86 -23.92
N ALA A 154 -2.07 -0.56 -22.68
CA ALA A 154 -3.29 -1.05 -22.04
C ALA A 154 -4.52 -0.29 -22.55
N ALA A 155 -5.63 -0.99 -22.73
CA ALA A 155 -6.89 -0.32 -22.98
C ALA A 155 -7.14 0.68 -21.82
N LYS A 156 -7.35 1.95 -22.18
CA LYS A 156 -7.71 2.99 -21.20
C LYS A 156 -9.10 2.63 -20.64
N GLY A 157 -9.13 1.85 -19.58
CA GLY A 157 -10.34 1.46 -18.90
C GLY A 157 -10.48 2.28 -17.63
N LYS A 158 -11.61 2.98 -17.46
CA LYS A 158 -12.04 3.43 -16.14
C LYS A 158 -12.65 2.26 -15.42
N ILE A 159 -12.09 1.93 -14.26
CA ILE A 159 -12.71 1.00 -13.33
C ILE A 159 -13.53 1.85 -12.37
N ALA A 160 -14.86 1.87 -12.58
CA ALA A 160 -15.75 2.55 -11.65
C ALA A 160 -16.02 1.67 -10.44
N GLY A 161 -15.96 2.22 -9.21
CA GLY A 161 -16.07 1.49 -7.95
C GLY A 161 -17.33 0.66 -7.73
N LYS A 162 -18.32 0.78 -8.59
CA LYS A 162 -19.52 -0.08 -8.62
C LYS A 162 -19.52 -1.13 -9.74
N ASN A 163 -18.59 -1.06 -10.70
CA ASN A 163 -18.63 -1.88 -11.90
C ASN A 163 -17.22 -2.23 -12.42
N ILE A 164 -16.35 -2.71 -11.55
CA ILE A 164 -15.10 -3.37 -11.99
C ILE A 164 -15.42 -4.52 -12.98
N TYR A 165 -16.60 -5.12 -12.85
CA TYR A 165 -17.12 -6.20 -13.72
C TYR A 165 -17.35 -5.81 -15.19
N ASN A 166 -17.51 -4.54 -15.52
CA ASN A 166 -17.84 -4.11 -16.90
C ASN A 166 -16.63 -4.00 -17.82
N ILE A 167 -15.43 -4.16 -17.33
CA ILE A 167 -14.20 -4.02 -18.14
C ILE A 167 -13.62 -5.37 -18.53
N ILE A 168 -13.90 -6.43 -17.77
CA ILE A 168 -13.44 -7.78 -18.07
C ILE A 168 -14.57 -8.78 -17.77
N ASP A 169 -14.90 -9.62 -18.75
CA ASP A 169 -15.93 -10.66 -18.69
C ASP A 169 -15.66 -11.78 -17.64
N LYS A 170 -14.86 -11.52 -16.60
CA LYS A 170 -14.56 -12.49 -15.55
C LYS A 170 -14.61 -11.82 -14.18
N PRO A 171 -15.51 -12.27 -13.30
CA PRO A 171 -15.51 -11.84 -11.90
C PRO A 171 -14.30 -12.48 -11.22
N ALA A 172 -13.43 -11.75 -10.64
CA ALA A 172 -12.46 -12.04 -9.59
C ALA A 172 -11.02 -11.56 -9.80
N GLU A 173 -10.49 -11.48 -11.03
CA GLU A 173 -9.11 -11.03 -11.22
C GLU A 173 -9.03 -10.05 -12.39
N VAL A 174 -8.98 -8.77 -12.07
CA VAL A 174 -8.47 -7.79 -13.00
C VAL A 174 -6.96 -7.83 -12.88
N LEU A 175 -6.34 -8.85 -13.45
CA LEU A 175 -4.91 -8.89 -13.70
C LEU A 175 -4.61 -7.84 -14.77
N MET A 176 -4.38 -6.62 -14.35
CA MET A 176 -3.72 -5.64 -15.17
C MET A 176 -2.22 -5.78 -14.90
N GLU A 177 -1.57 -6.68 -15.63
CA GLU A 177 -0.13 -6.58 -15.83
C GLU A 177 0.12 -5.30 -16.63
N VAL A 178 0.50 -4.25 -15.91
CA VAL A 178 0.90 -3.01 -16.52
C VAL A 178 2.37 -3.16 -16.91
N GLY A 179 2.62 -3.61 -18.12
CA GLY A 179 3.96 -3.90 -18.63
C GLY A 179 4.90 -2.68 -18.70
N MET A 180 4.37 -1.48 -18.89
CA MET A 180 5.09 -0.22 -18.72
C MET A 180 4.11 0.86 -18.27
N PHE A 181 4.47 1.62 -17.23
CA PHE A 181 3.69 2.77 -16.83
C PHE A 181 3.86 3.91 -17.85
N GLY A 182 2.73 4.50 -18.24
CA GLY A 182 2.72 5.63 -19.15
C GLY A 182 3.38 6.87 -18.52
N TYR A 183 3.73 7.82 -19.39
CA TYR A 183 4.24 9.12 -18.95
C TYR A 183 3.09 9.98 -18.42
N ASP A 184 3.17 10.37 -17.14
CA ASP A 184 2.33 11.42 -16.56
C ASP A 184 3.09 12.75 -16.61
N PRO A 185 2.66 13.74 -17.42
CA PRO A 185 3.31 15.05 -17.47
C PRO A 185 3.23 15.83 -16.15
N GLY A 186 2.36 15.38 -15.24
CA GLY A 186 2.25 15.92 -13.88
C GLY A 186 3.07 15.17 -12.83
N CYS A 187 3.87 14.18 -13.23
CA CYS A 187 4.74 13.46 -12.30
C CYS A 187 5.85 14.39 -11.79
N PRO A 188 6.04 14.50 -10.45
CA PRO A 188 7.13 15.30 -9.89
C PRO A 188 8.50 14.84 -10.41
N ILE A 189 9.40 15.79 -10.67
CA ILE A 189 10.72 15.50 -11.25
C ILE A 189 11.54 14.61 -10.33
N ASP A 190 11.46 14.84 -9.02
CA ASP A 190 12.16 14.02 -8.01
C ASP A 190 11.71 12.56 -8.04
N TYR A 191 10.44 12.31 -8.39
CA TYR A 191 9.91 10.95 -8.57
C TYR A 191 10.48 10.30 -9.83
N LEU A 192 10.56 11.04 -10.92
CA LEU A 192 11.17 10.55 -12.17
C LEU A 192 12.66 10.23 -11.98
N GLU A 193 13.38 11.08 -11.24
CA GLU A 193 14.80 10.85 -10.89
C GLU A 193 14.98 9.61 -9.99
N ALA A 194 14.02 9.34 -9.09
CA ALA A 194 13.96 8.11 -8.31
C ALA A 194 13.48 6.88 -9.08
N GLY A 195 13.16 7.02 -10.37
CA GLY A 195 12.62 5.96 -11.21
C GLY A 195 11.15 5.65 -10.97
N LEU A 196 10.43 6.47 -10.20
CA LEU A 196 9.00 6.34 -9.94
C LEU A 196 8.20 6.80 -11.16
N LYS A 197 7.19 6.03 -11.52
CA LYS A 197 6.24 6.34 -12.58
C LYS A 197 4.82 6.25 -12.05
N ASN A 198 3.90 7.03 -12.60
CA ASN A 198 2.49 6.92 -12.22
C ASN A 198 1.94 5.55 -12.64
N ALA A 199 1.45 4.80 -11.67
CA ALA A 199 0.85 3.48 -11.86
C ALA A 199 -0.68 3.56 -11.98
N ALA A 200 -1.31 4.38 -11.14
CA ALA A 200 -2.76 4.58 -11.16
C ALA A 200 -3.18 5.90 -10.51
N ASP A 201 -4.31 6.42 -10.96
CA ASP A 201 -5.08 7.45 -10.25
C ASP A 201 -6.39 6.85 -9.76
N ILE A 202 -6.74 7.12 -8.51
CA ILE A 202 -7.99 6.72 -7.87
C ILE A 202 -8.71 7.99 -7.47
N PHE A 203 -9.94 8.16 -7.92
CA PHE A 203 -10.74 9.33 -7.56
C PHE A 203 -12.13 8.94 -7.08
N SER A 204 -12.48 9.36 -5.88
CA SER A 204 -13.83 9.26 -5.35
C SER A 204 -14.50 10.64 -5.38
N ALA A 205 -15.47 10.81 -6.27
CA ALA A 205 -16.20 12.07 -6.39
C ALA A 205 -16.99 12.43 -5.11
N PRO A 206 -17.69 11.50 -4.44
CA PRO A 206 -18.42 11.81 -3.22
C PRO A 206 -17.53 12.27 -2.06
N SER A 207 -16.35 11.66 -1.89
CA SER A 207 -15.39 12.08 -0.85
C SER A 207 -14.49 13.23 -1.30
N SER A 208 -14.42 13.49 -2.61
CA SER A 208 -13.47 14.42 -3.24
C SER A 208 -11.99 14.09 -2.94
N ILE A 209 -11.71 12.84 -2.67
CA ILE A 209 -10.35 12.36 -2.40
C ILE A 209 -9.77 11.79 -3.70
N ASP A 210 -8.55 12.22 -3.99
CA ASP A 210 -7.73 11.78 -5.10
C ASP A 210 -6.49 11.06 -4.56
N VAL A 211 -6.22 9.86 -5.05
CA VAL A 211 -5.06 9.06 -4.66
C VAL A 211 -4.27 8.74 -5.92
N LYS A 212 -3.06 9.25 -5.99
CA LYS A 212 -2.12 8.88 -7.06
C LYS A 212 -1.18 7.80 -6.54
N VAL A 213 -0.97 6.77 -7.34
CA VAL A 213 -0.05 5.66 -7.04
C VAL A 213 1.14 5.75 -7.97
N TYR A 214 2.33 5.89 -7.41
CA TYR A 214 3.59 5.86 -8.13
C TYR A 214 4.40 4.64 -7.71
N ALA A 215 5.07 3.98 -8.65
CA ALA A 215 5.90 2.82 -8.36
C ALA A 215 7.14 2.76 -9.26
N THR A 216 8.21 2.17 -8.76
CA THR A 216 9.44 1.93 -9.53
C THR A 216 9.33 0.70 -10.43
N GLN A 217 8.47 -0.25 -10.06
CA GLN A 217 8.22 -1.48 -10.82
C GLN A 217 6.89 -1.41 -11.55
N ASN A 218 6.81 -2.11 -12.69
CA ASN A 218 5.66 -2.08 -13.57
C ASN A 218 4.57 -3.10 -13.19
N ASN A 219 4.46 -3.47 -11.92
CA ASN A 219 3.51 -4.47 -11.45
C ASN A 219 2.45 -3.82 -10.55
N LEU A 220 1.26 -3.66 -11.10
CA LEU A 220 0.08 -3.18 -10.40
C LEU A 220 -1.06 -4.16 -10.62
N HIS A 221 -1.64 -4.68 -9.55
CA HIS A 221 -2.86 -5.48 -9.60
C HIS A 221 -3.97 -4.73 -8.87
N VAL A 222 -5.15 -4.71 -9.46
CA VAL A 222 -6.35 -4.11 -8.86
C VAL A 222 -7.44 -5.17 -8.85
N ASN A 223 -7.97 -5.48 -7.66
CA ASN A 223 -9.03 -6.47 -7.46
C ASN A 223 -10.20 -5.86 -6.70
N GLU A 224 -11.43 -6.24 -7.04
CA GLU A 224 -12.56 -6.00 -6.17
C GLU A 224 -12.53 -7.00 -5.01
N VAL A 225 -12.80 -6.50 -3.79
CA VAL A 225 -12.89 -7.31 -2.59
C VAL A 225 -14.10 -6.87 -1.78
N GLU A 226 -14.52 -7.70 -0.83
CA GLU A 226 -15.63 -7.35 0.05
C GLU A 226 -15.36 -6.04 0.80
N GLY A 227 -16.24 -5.05 0.59
CA GLY A 227 -16.18 -3.75 1.22
C GLY A 227 -15.21 -2.75 0.58
N GLY A 228 -14.70 -3.03 -0.64
CA GLY A 228 -13.82 -2.08 -1.33
C GLY A 228 -13.06 -2.66 -2.52
N PHE A 229 -11.84 -2.22 -2.68
CA PHE A 229 -10.94 -2.72 -3.72
C PHE A 229 -9.52 -2.86 -3.17
N ALA A 230 -8.79 -3.84 -3.66
CA ALA A 230 -7.40 -4.09 -3.31
C ALA A 230 -6.47 -3.56 -4.40
N ILE A 231 -5.36 -2.94 -3.98
CA ILE A 231 -4.24 -2.59 -4.84
C ILE A 231 -3.01 -3.34 -4.33
N LYS A 232 -2.43 -4.18 -5.18
CA LYS A 232 -1.17 -4.86 -4.93
C LYS A 232 -0.09 -4.24 -5.80
N THR A 233 1.02 -3.83 -5.19
CA THR A 233 2.23 -3.38 -5.86
C THR A 233 3.39 -4.26 -5.45
N SER A 234 4.31 -4.53 -6.37
CA SER A 234 5.42 -5.45 -6.12
C SER A 234 6.75 -4.93 -6.61
N GLY A 235 7.83 -5.37 -5.97
CA GLY A 235 9.19 -5.29 -6.44
C GLY A 235 9.67 -6.67 -6.86
N THR A 236 10.34 -6.75 -8.01
CA THR A 236 10.90 -7.98 -8.55
C THR A 236 12.42 -7.94 -8.50
N LYS A 237 13.03 -9.11 -8.52
CA LYS A 237 14.46 -9.30 -8.49
C LYS A 237 15.13 -8.70 -9.73
N SER A 238 16.16 -7.91 -9.51
CA SER A 238 17.01 -7.35 -10.54
C SER A 238 18.17 -8.29 -10.89
N ALA A 239 18.94 -7.94 -11.93
CA ALA A 239 20.04 -8.77 -12.43
C ALA A 239 21.15 -9.02 -11.39
N ASP A 240 21.31 -8.16 -10.38
CA ASP A 240 22.25 -8.33 -9.27
C ASP A 240 21.74 -9.25 -8.15
N GLY A 241 20.55 -9.85 -8.33
CA GLY A 241 19.97 -10.78 -7.37
C GLY A 241 19.27 -10.12 -6.19
N LYS A 242 19.10 -8.79 -6.23
CA LYS A 242 18.43 -8.02 -5.16
C LYS A 242 17.11 -7.46 -5.64
N ILE A 243 16.19 -7.29 -4.69
CA ILE A 243 14.97 -6.52 -4.92
C ILE A 243 15.18 -5.15 -4.28
N LYS A 244 14.96 -4.10 -5.07
CA LYS A 244 14.84 -2.73 -4.60
C LYS A 244 13.68 -2.07 -5.32
N SER A 245 12.67 -1.69 -4.57
CA SER A 245 11.47 -1.10 -5.14
C SER A 245 10.85 -0.09 -4.19
N GLN A 246 10.09 0.84 -4.74
CA GLN A 246 9.34 1.83 -3.98
C GLN A 246 7.96 2.01 -4.58
N THR A 247 6.97 2.15 -3.69
CA THR A 247 5.61 2.60 -4.05
C THR A 247 5.27 3.82 -3.20
N VAL A 248 4.68 4.84 -3.83
CA VAL A 248 4.24 6.07 -3.16
C VAL A 248 2.78 6.31 -3.46
N TYR A 249 1.98 6.45 -2.41
CA TYR A 249 0.58 6.86 -2.47
C TYR A 249 0.46 8.32 -2.07
N VAL A 250 -0.02 9.17 -2.97
CA VAL A 250 -0.18 10.63 -2.75
C VAL A 250 -1.65 10.94 -2.58
N PHE A 251 -2.04 11.44 -1.41
CA PHE A 251 -3.43 11.75 -1.08
C PHE A 251 -3.70 13.24 -1.20
N LYS A 252 -4.71 13.62 -1.97
CA LYS A 252 -5.10 15.01 -2.19
C LYS A 252 -6.62 15.19 -2.09
N ASN A 253 -7.04 16.38 -1.66
CA ASN A 253 -8.42 16.81 -1.82
C ASN A 253 -8.57 17.50 -3.18
N ARG A 254 -9.43 16.98 -4.04
CA ARG A 254 -9.75 17.60 -5.32
C ARG A 254 -10.68 18.79 -5.12
N LYS A 255 -10.36 19.91 -5.79
CA LYS A 255 -11.18 21.12 -5.77
C LYS A 255 -12.44 20.95 -6.60
#